data_0d2406052f76db19dff5b5370df5bb71
#
_entry.id   0d2406052f76db19dff5b5370df5bb71
#
_cell.length_a   1.000
_cell.length_b   1.000
_cell.length_c   1.000
_cell.angle_alpha   90.00
_cell.angle_beta   90.00
_cell.angle_gamma   90.00
#
_symmetry.space_group_name_H-M   'P 1'
#
loop_
_entity.id
_entity.type
_entity.pdbx_description
1 polymer ?
#
loop_
_entity_poly.entity_id
_entity_poly.type
_entity_poly.pdbx_seq_one_letter_code
_entity_poly.pdbx_strand_id
1 'polypeptide(L)'
;MTLRILSLGAVLLLAGCASQAPAPEQPASVPLAVSPGDPQRCIERADCTIKVSRTLLFVFDYAAAGGHLLQRRERLLFTPADAPPSDWPAIYIRLAKPADSRFDFNAGCKAEHCRYSAEQLLRVYRSYLAGKPCSLLKNEAIESCVEVDGIR
;
A
#
# COMPACT_ATOMS: atom_id res chain seq x y z
N MET A 1 64.32 47.43 -11.32
CA MET A 1 63.82 47.30 -12.70
C MET A 1 62.40 46.72 -12.66
N THR A 2 61.51 47.56 -12.99
CA THR A 2 60.06 47.43 -12.94
C THR A 2 59.52 46.66 -14.15
N LEU A 3 58.63 45.73 -13.92
CA LEU A 3 57.66 45.34 -14.95
C LEU A 3 56.29 45.05 -14.36
N ARG A 4 55.40 46.00 -14.63
CA ARG A 4 53.96 45.89 -14.34
C ARG A 4 53.31 45.12 -15.48
N ILE A 5 52.62 44.03 -15.17
CA ILE A 5 51.71 43.39 -16.11
C ILE A 5 50.30 43.55 -15.55
N LEU A 6 49.55 44.44 -16.21
CA LEU A 6 48.09 44.56 -16.05
C LEU A 6 47.44 43.39 -16.77
N SER A 7 46.74 42.57 -16.04
CA SER A 7 45.81 41.59 -16.62
C SER A 7 44.38 42.10 -16.45
N LEU A 8 43.81 42.53 -17.57
CA LEU A 8 42.38 42.80 -17.71
C LEU A 8 41.58 41.49 -17.57
N GLY A 9 40.86 41.34 -16.50
CA GLY A 9 39.88 40.28 -16.35
C GLY A 9 38.57 40.63 -17.07
N ALA A 10 38.29 39.97 -18.14
CA ALA A 10 37.00 40.08 -18.84
C ALA A 10 35.96 39.26 -18.07
N VAL A 11 35.02 39.96 -17.43
CA VAL A 11 33.82 39.33 -16.79
C VAL A 11 32.80 39.07 -17.87
N LEU A 12 32.68 37.81 -18.30
CA LEU A 12 31.58 37.35 -19.15
C LEU A 12 30.33 37.13 -18.28
N LEU A 13 29.41 38.10 -18.36
CA LEU A 13 28.05 37.94 -17.85
C LEU A 13 27.25 37.06 -18.82
N LEU A 14 27.13 35.77 -18.51
CA LEU A 14 26.20 34.85 -19.18
C LEU A 14 24.80 35.07 -18.63
N ALA A 15 24.04 35.98 -19.28
CA ALA A 15 22.61 36.09 -19.05
C ALA A 15 21.91 34.87 -19.67
N GLY A 16 21.74 33.82 -18.88
CA GLY A 16 20.93 32.67 -19.25
C GLY A 16 19.45 33.04 -19.17
N CYS A 17 18.82 33.33 -20.31
CA CYS A 17 17.37 33.35 -20.42
C CYS A 17 16.86 31.93 -20.25
N ALA A 18 16.43 31.58 -19.03
CA ALA A 18 15.63 30.38 -18.82
C ALA A 18 14.21 30.65 -19.37
N SER A 19 14.00 30.29 -20.62
CA SER A 19 12.65 30.16 -21.17
C SER A 19 11.98 28.99 -20.46
N GLN A 20 11.21 29.30 -19.42
CA GLN A 20 10.27 28.33 -18.86
C GLN A 20 9.21 28.07 -19.93
N ALA A 21 9.35 26.95 -20.64
CA ALA A 21 8.24 26.41 -21.40
C ALA A 21 7.07 26.19 -20.44
N PRO A 22 5.84 26.61 -20.81
CA PRO A 22 4.68 26.27 -19.97
C PRO A 22 4.63 24.76 -19.81
N ALA A 23 4.62 24.31 -18.55
CA ALA A 23 4.45 22.90 -18.24
C ALA A 23 3.17 22.42 -18.95
N PRO A 24 3.20 21.30 -19.66
CA PRO A 24 1.98 20.76 -20.24
C PRO A 24 0.97 20.61 -19.11
N GLU A 25 -0.18 21.27 -19.21
CA GLU A 25 -1.31 21.07 -18.31
C GLU A 25 -1.59 19.58 -18.31
N GLN A 26 -1.26 18.93 -17.20
CA GLN A 26 -1.71 17.56 -16.96
C GLN A 26 -3.22 17.61 -17.02
N PRO A 27 -3.86 16.83 -17.90
CA PRO A 27 -5.30 16.74 -17.91
C PRO A 27 -5.73 16.41 -16.49
N ALA A 28 -6.58 17.26 -15.92
CA ALA A 28 -7.17 17.06 -14.61
C ALA A 28 -7.64 15.61 -14.56
N SER A 29 -7.01 14.79 -13.72
CA SER A 29 -7.42 13.42 -13.50
C SER A 29 -8.87 13.48 -12.98
N VAL A 30 -9.81 13.26 -13.89
CA VAL A 30 -11.20 13.03 -13.53
C VAL A 30 -11.19 11.95 -12.46
N PRO A 31 -11.75 12.19 -11.27
CA PRO A 31 -11.87 11.12 -10.28
C PRO A 31 -12.71 10.04 -10.95
N LEU A 32 -12.07 8.96 -11.39
CA LEU A 32 -12.78 7.77 -11.83
C LEU A 32 -13.66 7.36 -10.66
N ALA A 33 -14.97 7.56 -10.85
CA ALA A 33 -15.96 7.04 -9.94
C ALA A 33 -15.70 5.54 -9.84
N VAL A 34 -15.03 5.13 -8.77
CA VAL A 34 -14.72 3.74 -8.50
C VAL A 34 -16.06 3.05 -8.35
N SER A 35 -16.49 2.35 -9.39
CA SER A 35 -17.62 1.43 -9.28
C SER A 35 -17.40 0.58 -8.03
N PRO A 36 -18.45 0.37 -7.20
CA PRO A 36 -18.36 -0.49 -6.04
C PRO A 36 -18.15 -1.93 -6.52
N GLY A 37 -16.92 -2.26 -6.86
CA GLY A 37 -16.48 -3.58 -7.27
C GLY A 37 -15.80 -4.29 -6.10
N ASP A 38 -15.56 -5.59 -6.25
CA ASP A 38 -14.81 -6.39 -5.27
C ASP A 38 -13.49 -5.69 -4.89
N PRO A 39 -13.29 -5.25 -3.62
CA PRO A 39 -12.09 -4.54 -3.20
C PRO A 39 -10.80 -5.33 -3.48
N GLN A 40 -10.89 -6.65 -3.53
CA GLN A 40 -9.75 -7.53 -3.82
C GLN A 40 -9.37 -7.57 -5.31
N ARG A 41 -10.17 -6.99 -6.21
CA ARG A 41 -9.80 -6.86 -7.63
C ARG A 41 -9.16 -5.50 -7.89
N CYS A 42 -8.24 -5.46 -8.82
CA CYS A 42 -7.72 -4.21 -9.38
C CYS A 42 -7.87 -4.23 -10.90
N ILE A 43 -8.24 -3.09 -11.49
CA ILE A 43 -8.59 -2.99 -12.91
C ILE A 43 -7.39 -2.49 -13.71
N GLU A 44 -6.71 -1.47 -13.17
CA GLU A 44 -5.61 -0.79 -13.83
C GLU A 44 -4.32 -0.89 -13.02
N ARG A 45 -3.19 -0.65 -13.68
CA ARG A 45 -1.88 -0.69 -13.04
C ARG A 45 -1.78 0.25 -11.83
N ALA A 46 -2.33 1.46 -11.97
CA ALA A 46 -2.35 2.46 -10.89
C ALA A 46 -3.15 1.95 -9.68
N ASP A 47 -4.36 1.43 -9.90
CA ASP A 47 -5.21 0.84 -8.87
C ASP A 47 -4.53 -0.34 -8.18
N CYS A 48 -3.91 -1.25 -8.97
CA CYS A 48 -3.15 -2.37 -8.41
C CYS A 48 -1.99 -1.90 -7.53
N THR A 49 -1.27 -0.84 -7.93
CA THR A 49 -0.17 -0.27 -7.14
C THR A 49 -0.67 0.32 -5.83
N ILE A 50 -1.77 1.08 -5.86
CA ILE A 50 -2.41 1.63 -4.67
C ILE A 50 -2.83 0.50 -3.71
N LYS A 51 -3.44 -0.56 -4.22
CA LYS A 51 -3.88 -1.70 -3.41
C LYS A 51 -2.70 -2.50 -2.83
N VAL A 52 -1.57 -2.57 -3.53
CA VAL A 52 -0.33 -3.11 -2.94
C VAL A 52 0.11 -2.27 -1.73
N SER A 53 0.14 -0.95 -1.85
CA SER A 53 0.50 -0.06 -0.74
C SER A 53 -0.46 -0.19 0.44
N ARG A 54 -1.76 -0.30 0.19
CA ARG A 54 -2.78 -0.54 1.21
C ARG A 54 -2.64 -1.92 1.87
N THR A 55 -2.25 -2.94 1.11
CA THR A 55 -1.92 -4.25 1.68
C THR A 55 -0.72 -4.18 2.62
N LEU A 56 0.32 -3.43 2.26
CA LEU A 56 1.47 -3.25 3.13
C LEU A 56 1.09 -2.50 4.41
N LEU A 57 0.24 -1.47 4.31
CA LEU A 57 -0.28 -0.77 5.50
C LEU A 57 -1.04 -1.75 6.43
N PHE A 58 -1.93 -2.58 5.87
CA PHE A 58 -2.61 -3.62 6.64
C PHE A 58 -1.61 -4.55 7.35
N VAL A 59 -0.54 -4.98 6.67
CA VAL A 59 0.48 -5.86 7.24
C VAL A 59 1.21 -5.21 8.41
N PHE A 60 1.57 -3.92 8.28
CA PHE A 60 2.22 -3.18 9.37
C PHE A 60 1.29 -2.99 10.57
N ASP A 61 0.04 -2.61 10.33
CA ASP A 61 -0.95 -2.44 11.39
C ASP A 61 -1.27 -3.78 12.07
N TYR A 62 -1.32 -4.88 11.29
CA TYR A 62 -1.50 -6.22 11.82
C TYR A 62 -0.37 -6.62 12.79
N ALA A 63 0.89 -6.36 12.41
CA ALA A 63 2.02 -6.62 13.28
C ALA A 63 2.03 -5.69 14.51
N ALA A 64 1.70 -4.41 14.34
CA ALA A 64 1.62 -3.44 15.43
C ALA A 64 0.50 -3.78 16.43
N ALA A 65 -0.58 -4.40 15.98
CA ALA A 65 -1.69 -4.85 16.83
C ALA A 65 -1.39 -6.13 17.63
N GLY A 66 -0.28 -6.79 17.37
CA GLY A 66 0.17 -8.00 18.05
C GLY A 66 0.17 -9.26 17.18
N GLY A 67 -0.18 -9.14 15.92
CA GLY A 67 -0.02 -10.23 14.95
C GLY A 67 1.45 -10.52 14.65
N HIS A 68 1.72 -11.69 14.05
CA HIS A 68 3.07 -12.03 13.65
C HIS A 68 3.56 -11.13 12.51
N LEU A 69 4.85 -10.78 12.57
CA LEU A 69 5.50 -10.13 11.45
C LEU A 69 5.47 -11.07 10.23
N LEU A 70 4.99 -10.56 9.09
CA LEU A 70 4.86 -11.33 7.88
C LEU A 70 6.18 -11.38 7.10
N GLN A 71 6.51 -12.57 6.62
CA GLN A 71 7.58 -12.73 5.65
C GLN A 71 7.05 -12.45 4.24
N ARG A 72 7.93 -11.93 3.38
CA ARG A 72 7.64 -11.72 1.97
C ARG A 72 8.48 -12.66 1.11
N ARG A 73 7.80 -13.36 0.21
CA ARG A 73 8.46 -14.12 -0.86
C ARG A 73 7.79 -13.76 -2.19
N GLU A 74 8.49 -13.04 -3.04
CA GLU A 74 7.95 -12.51 -4.30
C GLU A 74 6.66 -11.69 -4.09
N ARG A 75 5.53 -12.26 -4.47
CA ARG A 75 4.18 -11.68 -4.35
C ARG A 75 3.38 -12.23 -3.17
N LEU A 76 4.01 -13.02 -2.33
CA LEU A 76 3.38 -13.62 -1.16
C LEU A 76 3.84 -12.90 0.10
N LEU A 77 2.88 -12.63 0.98
CA LEU A 77 3.08 -12.15 2.35
C LEU A 77 2.44 -13.20 3.26
N PHE A 78 3.17 -13.74 4.19
CA PHE A 78 2.67 -14.85 5.00
C PHE A 78 3.29 -14.90 6.39
N THR A 79 2.51 -15.40 7.35
CA THR A 79 3.03 -15.77 8.66
C THR A 79 3.94 -16.98 8.51
N PRO A 80 5.20 -16.95 8.98
CA PRO A 80 6.11 -18.09 8.90
C PRO A 80 5.50 -19.37 9.49
N ALA A 81 5.84 -20.51 8.90
CA ALA A 81 5.34 -21.79 9.38
C ALA A 81 5.82 -22.12 10.81
N ASP A 82 7.04 -21.69 11.12
CA ASP A 82 7.72 -21.82 12.41
C ASP A 82 7.40 -20.70 13.41
N ALA A 83 6.52 -19.76 13.03
CA ALA A 83 6.06 -18.72 13.96
C ALA A 83 5.37 -19.37 15.17
N PRO A 84 5.72 -18.93 16.40
CA PRO A 84 5.12 -19.51 17.61
C PRO A 84 3.60 -19.34 17.60
N PRO A 85 2.83 -20.25 18.20
CA PRO A 85 1.40 -20.07 18.37
C PRO A 85 1.08 -18.75 19.09
N SER A 86 0.07 -18.05 18.62
CA SER A 86 -0.48 -16.85 19.27
C SER A 86 -1.99 -16.82 19.10
N ASP A 87 -2.64 -15.95 19.84
CA ASP A 87 -4.09 -15.69 19.71
C ASP A 87 -4.45 -14.88 18.44
N TRP A 88 -3.44 -14.49 17.65
CA TRP A 88 -3.63 -13.89 16.33
C TRP A 88 -3.60 -14.97 15.26
N PRO A 89 -4.56 -14.99 14.31
CA PRO A 89 -4.53 -15.94 13.21
C PRO A 89 -3.28 -15.78 12.33
N ALA A 90 -2.72 -16.88 11.88
CA ALA A 90 -1.73 -16.83 10.81
C ALA A 90 -2.39 -16.34 9.51
N ILE A 91 -1.78 -15.42 8.80
CA ILE A 91 -2.32 -14.88 7.54
C ILE A 91 -1.43 -15.18 6.35
N TYR A 92 -2.08 -15.25 5.20
CA TYR A 92 -1.46 -15.46 3.91
C TYR A 92 -2.14 -14.55 2.89
N ILE A 93 -1.34 -13.71 2.23
CA ILE A 93 -1.82 -12.75 1.23
C ILE A 93 -1.04 -12.95 -0.06
N ARG A 94 -1.74 -13.13 -1.17
CA ARG A 94 -1.17 -13.14 -2.51
C ARG A 94 -1.50 -11.82 -3.20
N LEU A 95 -0.46 -11.06 -3.57
CA LEU A 95 -0.63 -9.81 -4.31
C LEU A 95 -1.08 -10.10 -5.74
N ALA A 96 -1.97 -9.26 -6.27
CA ALA A 96 -2.47 -9.36 -7.63
C ALA A 96 -1.35 -9.50 -8.67
N LYS A 97 -1.55 -10.36 -9.65
CA LYS A 97 -0.69 -10.51 -10.84
C LYS A 97 -1.28 -9.73 -12.00
N PRO A 98 -0.47 -9.29 -12.97
CA PRO A 98 -0.98 -8.59 -14.15
C PRO A 98 -2.05 -9.38 -14.93
N ALA A 99 -1.97 -10.71 -14.89
CA ALA A 99 -2.93 -11.60 -15.59
C ALA A 99 -4.17 -11.95 -14.76
N ASP A 100 -4.13 -11.73 -13.44
CA ASP A 100 -5.16 -12.22 -12.51
C ASP A 100 -5.85 -11.06 -11.78
N SER A 101 -5.20 -9.92 -11.70
CA SER A 101 -5.74 -8.66 -11.13
C SER A 101 -6.47 -8.81 -9.79
N ARG A 102 -6.16 -9.88 -9.02
CA ARG A 102 -6.83 -10.19 -7.76
C ARG A 102 -5.83 -10.37 -6.62
N PHE A 103 -6.20 -9.82 -5.48
CA PHE A 103 -5.54 -10.03 -4.19
C PHE A 103 -6.26 -11.16 -3.45
N ASP A 104 -5.55 -12.22 -3.11
CA ASP A 104 -6.13 -13.27 -2.28
C ASP A 104 -5.71 -13.07 -0.83
N PHE A 105 -6.61 -13.37 0.08
CA PHE A 105 -6.40 -13.35 1.50
C PHE A 105 -6.90 -14.65 2.11
N ASN A 106 -6.10 -15.22 2.99
CA ASN A 106 -6.47 -16.35 3.81
C ASN A 106 -5.97 -16.14 5.24
N ALA A 107 -6.70 -16.62 6.21
CA ALA A 107 -6.31 -16.60 7.61
C ALA A 107 -6.69 -17.91 8.28
N GLY A 108 -5.86 -18.37 9.21
CA GLY A 108 -6.11 -19.61 9.95
C GLY A 108 -5.57 -19.53 11.37
N CYS A 109 -6.34 -20.04 12.33
CA CYS A 109 -5.91 -20.11 13.72
C CYS A 109 -4.89 -21.25 13.88
N LYS A 110 -3.72 -20.95 14.49
CA LYS A 110 -2.71 -21.96 14.87
C LYS A 110 -2.79 -22.33 16.35
N ALA A 111 -3.46 -21.51 17.16
CA ALA A 111 -3.72 -21.78 18.56
C ALA A 111 -5.06 -22.51 18.73
N GLU A 112 -5.36 -22.95 19.92
CA GLU A 112 -6.67 -23.56 20.26
C GLU A 112 -7.81 -22.55 20.02
N HIS A 113 -7.57 -21.28 20.35
CA HIS A 113 -8.51 -20.19 20.12
C HIS A 113 -7.76 -18.96 19.59
N CYS A 114 -8.35 -18.30 18.62
CA CYS A 114 -7.87 -17.02 18.14
C CYS A 114 -8.85 -15.91 18.49
N ARG A 115 -8.30 -14.73 18.71
CA ARG A 115 -9.02 -13.50 19.04
C ARG A 115 -10.00 -13.10 17.94
N TYR A 116 -9.66 -13.36 16.69
CA TYR A 116 -10.46 -12.98 15.52
C TYR A 116 -10.63 -14.16 14.57
N SER A 117 -11.78 -14.23 13.92
CA SER A 117 -12.02 -15.20 12.85
C SER A 117 -11.36 -14.79 11.53
N ALA A 118 -11.19 -15.76 10.63
CA ALA A 118 -10.71 -15.49 9.28
C ALA A 118 -11.60 -14.49 8.53
N GLU A 119 -12.91 -14.55 8.74
CA GLU A 119 -13.89 -13.65 8.13
C GLU A 119 -13.77 -12.23 8.66
N GLN A 120 -13.60 -12.06 9.98
CA GLN A 120 -13.37 -10.74 10.58
C GLN A 120 -12.12 -10.08 9.99
N LEU A 121 -11.00 -10.80 9.92
CA LEU A 121 -9.77 -10.27 9.33
C LEU A 121 -9.90 -10.02 7.83
N LEU A 122 -10.64 -10.84 7.09
CA LEU A 122 -10.92 -10.59 5.67
C LEU A 122 -11.73 -9.30 5.48
N ARG A 123 -12.77 -9.05 6.29
CA ARG A 123 -13.51 -7.79 6.24
C ARG A 123 -12.60 -6.58 6.49
N VAL A 124 -11.76 -6.66 7.52
CA VAL A 124 -10.77 -5.62 7.81
C VAL A 124 -9.82 -5.44 6.62
N TYR A 125 -9.25 -6.50 6.06
CA TYR A 125 -8.38 -6.42 4.91
C TYR A 125 -9.05 -5.76 3.71
N ARG A 126 -10.30 -6.12 3.39
CA ARG A 126 -11.09 -5.51 2.32
C ARG A 126 -11.32 -4.02 2.56
N SER A 127 -11.52 -3.60 3.81
CA SER A 127 -11.66 -2.17 4.17
C SER A 127 -10.38 -1.37 3.87
N TYR A 128 -9.19 -1.96 4.10
CA TYR A 128 -7.93 -1.35 3.69
C TYR A 128 -7.84 -1.21 2.17
N LEU A 129 -8.14 -2.27 1.42
CA LEU A 129 -8.12 -2.23 -0.04
C LEU A 129 -9.09 -1.19 -0.62
N ALA A 130 -10.24 -1.01 0.01
CA ALA A 130 -11.23 0.02 -0.34
C ALA A 130 -10.80 1.45 0.05
N GLY A 131 -9.73 1.60 0.84
CA GLY A 131 -9.24 2.91 1.30
C GLY A 131 -10.03 3.51 2.47
N LYS A 132 -10.78 2.69 3.19
CA LYS A 132 -11.55 3.04 4.40
C LYS A 132 -11.22 2.04 5.51
N PRO A 133 -9.97 2.01 6.02
CA PRO A 133 -9.52 0.95 6.91
C PRO A 133 -10.26 0.95 8.24
N CYS A 134 -10.79 -0.20 8.64
CA CYS A 134 -11.12 -0.49 10.03
C CYS A 134 -9.81 -0.66 10.80
N SER A 135 -9.68 0.01 11.93
CA SER A 135 -8.43 -0.02 12.70
C SER A 135 -8.18 -1.40 13.31
N LEU A 136 -7.02 -1.99 13.01
CA LEU A 136 -6.53 -3.20 13.69
C LEU A 136 -6.04 -2.93 15.12
N LEU A 137 -5.78 -1.67 15.45
CA LEU A 137 -5.28 -1.27 16.77
C LEU A 137 -6.39 -1.13 17.82
N LYS A 138 -7.66 -1.21 17.39
CA LYS A 138 -8.84 -1.09 18.26
C LYS A 138 -9.74 -2.31 18.06
N ASN A 139 -9.86 -3.14 19.08
CA ASN A 139 -10.68 -4.35 19.02
C ASN A 139 -12.11 -4.07 18.58
N GLU A 140 -12.75 -3.04 19.13
CA GLU A 140 -14.11 -2.63 18.79
C GLU A 140 -14.27 -2.29 17.30
N ALA A 141 -13.22 -1.71 16.67
CA ALA A 141 -13.24 -1.39 15.25
C ALA A 141 -13.17 -2.64 14.36
N ILE A 142 -12.57 -3.74 14.85
CA ILE A 142 -12.54 -5.02 14.13
C ILE A 142 -13.90 -5.70 14.22
N GLU A 143 -14.49 -5.71 15.39
CA GLU A 143 -15.81 -6.32 15.63
C GLU A 143 -16.92 -5.61 14.87
N SER A 144 -16.87 -4.27 14.81
CA SER A 144 -17.84 -3.42 14.13
C SER A 144 -17.50 -3.14 12.66
N CYS A 145 -16.43 -3.74 12.13
CA CYS A 145 -16.03 -3.52 10.74
C CYS A 145 -17.11 -4.01 9.77
N VAL A 146 -17.74 -3.07 9.10
CA VAL A 146 -18.77 -3.38 8.11
C VAL A 146 -18.12 -3.97 6.87
N GLU A 147 -18.73 -4.99 6.30
CA GLU A 147 -18.27 -5.54 5.03
C GLU A 147 -18.36 -4.46 3.94
N VAL A 148 -17.24 -4.22 3.27
CA VAL A 148 -17.24 -3.37 2.07
C VAL A 148 -17.72 -4.26 0.93
N ASP A 149 -19.02 -4.15 0.63
CA ASP A 149 -19.68 -4.94 -0.39
C ASP A 149 -18.97 -4.79 -1.73
N GLY A 150 -18.37 -5.88 -2.19
CA GLY A 150 -18.23 -6.11 -3.60
C GLY A 150 -19.58 -6.62 -4.09
N ILE A 151 -20.22 -5.86 -4.97
CA ILE A 151 -21.48 -6.22 -5.60
C ILE A 151 -21.46 -7.71 -6.02
N ARG A 152 -22.50 -8.41 -5.64
CA ARG A 152 -22.82 -9.76 -6.13
C ARG A 152 -23.05 -9.74 -7.63
#